data_4d95a04e207b4331a0614ccbd03892b6
#
_entry.id   4d95a04e207b4331a0614ccbd03892b6
#
_cell.length_a   1.000
_cell.length_b   1.000
_cell.length_c   1.000
_cell.angle_alpha   90.00
_cell.angle_beta   90.00
_cell.angle_gamma   90.00
#
_symmetry.space_group_name_H-M   'P 1'
#
loop_
_entity.id
_entity.type
_entity.pdbx_description
1 polymer ?
#
loop_
_entity_poly.entity_id
_entity_poly.type
_entity_poly.pdbx_seq_one_letter_code
_entity_poly.pdbx_strand_id
1 'polypeptide(L)'
;MFDLNALRLAAHTVHQTLAPTPQLAWPLLTERMGCTVWVKHENHTPTGAFKVRGGLLYVQGLLDREPGTKGLVTATRGNHGQSLALAARSVGLPIRIVVPEGNSVEKNAAMRALGATVIECGKDFDEARTHAAVLAHTYKLHLVPAFHPDLIRGVATYALELLEAVEELDTVYVPIGMGSGICGLIRTRDLLGLKTEIVGVVSSHADAFAQSVEQGRVICTDTAHTFADGLACRQPLPESLAIIAKGAARVIRVSDREIVCA
;
A
#
# COMPACT_ATOMS: atom_id res chain seq x y z
N MET A 1 -7.76 -7.88 13.63
CA MET A 1 -6.44 -7.59 13.04
C MET A 1 -5.48 -8.66 13.55
N PHE A 2 -4.25 -8.77 13.06
CA PHE A 2 -3.26 -9.80 13.40
C PHE A 2 -2.49 -9.53 14.71
N ASP A 3 -1.89 -10.58 15.29
CA ASP A 3 -0.95 -10.53 16.41
C ASP A 3 0.51 -10.58 15.94
N LEU A 4 1.48 -10.51 16.85
CA LEU A 4 2.90 -10.49 16.53
C LEU A 4 3.38 -11.81 15.91
N ASN A 5 2.86 -12.95 16.34
CA ASN A 5 3.22 -14.25 15.78
C ASN A 5 2.76 -14.37 14.32
N ALA A 6 1.52 -13.95 14.04
CA ALA A 6 1.00 -13.90 12.67
C ALA A 6 1.79 -12.92 11.78
N LEU A 7 2.30 -11.81 12.33
CA LEU A 7 3.15 -10.88 11.60
C LEU A 7 4.53 -11.50 11.29
N ARG A 8 5.16 -12.16 12.24
CA ARG A 8 6.44 -12.85 12.02
C ARG A 8 6.31 -13.98 11.00
N LEU A 9 5.22 -14.75 11.05
CA LEU A 9 4.94 -15.75 10.03
C LEU A 9 4.75 -15.10 8.64
N ALA A 10 4.04 -13.97 8.58
CA ALA A 10 3.90 -13.22 7.34
C ALA A 10 5.25 -12.72 6.80
N ALA A 11 6.15 -12.25 7.68
CA ALA A 11 7.51 -11.88 7.28
C ALA A 11 8.28 -13.07 6.70
N HIS A 12 8.20 -14.23 7.34
CA HIS A 12 8.80 -15.46 6.80
C HIS A 12 8.26 -15.78 5.40
N THR A 13 6.94 -15.73 5.20
CA THR A 13 6.32 -15.97 3.89
C THR A 13 6.77 -14.96 2.84
N VAL A 14 6.77 -13.67 3.17
CA VAL A 14 7.21 -12.61 2.25
C VAL A 14 8.69 -12.76 1.90
N HIS A 15 9.53 -13.10 2.87
CA HIS A 15 10.98 -13.25 2.68
C HIS A 15 11.38 -14.46 1.82
N GLN A 16 10.49 -15.41 1.57
CA GLN A 16 10.73 -16.47 0.58
C GLN A 16 10.87 -15.94 -0.85
N THR A 17 10.26 -14.77 -1.12
CA THR A 17 10.26 -14.14 -2.47
C THR A 17 11.01 -12.80 -2.48
N LEU A 18 10.98 -12.07 -1.37
CA LEU A 18 11.47 -10.70 -1.27
C LEU A 18 12.39 -10.55 -0.06
N ALA A 19 13.69 -10.32 -0.30
CA ALA A 19 14.63 -10.02 0.77
C ALA A 19 14.21 -8.72 1.53
N PRO A 20 14.59 -8.60 2.82
CA PRO A 20 14.44 -7.33 3.53
C PRO A 20 15.05 -6.17 2.76
N THR A 21 14.32 -5.08 2.64
CA THR A 21 14.83 -3.90 1.95
C THR A 21 15.81 -3.12 2.83
N PRO A 22 16.77 -2.39 2.24
CA PRO A 22 17.71 -1.59 3.03
C PRO A 22 17.00 -0.53 3.88
N GLN A 23 17.51 -0.30 5.07
CA GLN A 23 17.29 0.92 5.84
C GLN A 23 18.63 1.57 6.14
N LEU A 24 18.78 2.81 5.69
CA LEU A 24 20.07 3.51 5.73
C LEU A 24 19.92 4.84 6.44
N ALA A 25 20.87 5.14 7.32
CA ALA A 25 21.04 6.50 7.85
C ALA A 25 21.85 7.32 6.82
N TRP A 26 21.22 8.35 6.27
CA TRP A 26 21.84 9.18 5.24
C TRP A 26 22.54 10.38 5.88
N PRO A 27 23.89 10.49 5.78
CA PRO A 27 24.64 11.57 6.47
C PRO A 27 24.20 12.98 6.09
N LEU A 28 23.96 13.25 4.81
CA LEU A 28 23.52 14.56 4.35
C LEU A 28 22.10 14.93 4.80
N LEU A 29 21.19 13.94 4.90
CA LEU A 29 19.87 14.19 5.47
C LEU A 29 19.97 14.45 6.98
N THR A 30 20.82 13.69 7.67
CA THR A 30 21.10 13.87 9.10
C THR A 30 21.66 15.26 9.39
N GLU A 31 22.63 15.71 8.60
CA GLU A 31 23.19 17.06 8.72
C GLU A 31 22.11 18.14 8.46
N ARG A 32 21.34 18.02 7.40
CA ARG A 32 20.26 18.96 7.02
C ARG A 32 19.17 19.06 8.08
N MET A 33 18.84 17.96 8.73
CA MET A 33 17.73 17.87 9.70
C MET A 33 18.19 18.10 11.15
N GLY A 34 19.50 18.06 11.44
CA GLY A 34 20.03 18.14 12.79
C GLY A 34 19.72 16.95 13.69
N CYS A 35 19.26 15.84 13.12
CA CYS A 35 18.99 14.57 13.82
C CYS A 35 19.20 13.40 12.87
N THR A 36 19.41 12.18 13.41
CA THR A 36 19.61 11.00 12.57
C THR A 36 18.34 10.69 11.76
N VAL A 37 18.50 10.63 10.43
CA VAL A 37 17.42 10.32 9.48
C VAL A 37 17.65 8.99 8.83
N TRP A 38 16.79 8.03 9.14
CA TRP A 38 16.74 6.72 8.52
C TRP A 38 15.74 6.70 7.37
N VAL A 39 16.12 6.07 6.26
CA VAL A 39 15.21 5.83 5.14
C VAL A 39 15.03 4.33 4.92
N LYS A 40 13.81 3.84 5.04
CA LYS A 40 13.43 2.47 4.65
C LYS A 40 13.11 2.44 3.17
N HIS A 41 13.97 1.80 2.39
CA HIS A 41 13.97 1.84 0.92
C HIS A 41 13.00 0.84 0.29
N GLU A 42 11.68 1.05 0.45
CA GLU A 42 10.65 0.19 -0.17
C GLU A 42 10.54 0.37 -1.71
N ASN A 43 11.26 1.32 -2.28
CA ASN A 43 11.46 1.45 -3.72
C ASN A 43 12.44 0.40 -4.29
N HIS A 44 13.21 -0.30 -3.46
CA HIS A 44 14.12 -1.37 -3.87
C HIS A 44 13.44 -2.75 -3.95
N THR A 45 12.14 -2.79 -4.06
CA THR A 45 11.39 -4.02 -4.36
C THR A 45 11.28 -4.25 -5.87
N PRO A 46 11.01 -5.48 -6.34
CA PRO A 46 10.83 -5.76 -7.77
C PRO A 46 9.73 -4.95 -8.47
N THR A 47 8.81 -4.36 -7.70
CA THR A 47 7.71 -3.52 -8.19
C THR A 47 7.91 -2.04 -7.87
N GLY A 48 9.06 -1.65 -7.33
CA GLY A 48 9.35 -0.27 -6.94
C GLY A 48 8.47 0.27 -5.80
N ALA A 49 7.78 -0.59 -5.05
CA ALA A 49 6.85 -0.16 -4.00
C ALA A 49 6.59 -1.26 -2.96
N PHE A 50 6.32 -0.87 -1.72
CA PHE A 50 6.03 -1.77 -0.58
C PHE A 50 4.82 -2.70 -0.79
N LYS A 51 3.91 -2.36 -1.71
CA LYS A 51 2.66 -3.10 -1.90
C LYS A 51 2.86 -4.56 -2.30
N VAL A 52 3.99 -4.92 -2.91
CA VAL A 52 4.33 -6.30 -3.28
C VAL A 52 4.27 -7.25 -2.09
N ARG A 53 4.65 -6.80 -0.89
CA ARG A 53 4.58 -7.58 0.34
C ARG A 53 3.16 -8.03 0.66
N GLY A 54 2.21 -7.09 0.52
CA GLY A 54 0.79 -7.36 0.73
C GLY A 54 0.22 -8.32 -0.31
N GLY A 55 0.56 -8.15 -1.58
CA GLY A 55 0.10 -9.02 -2.66
C GLY A 55 0.56 -10.46 -2.49
N LEU A 56 1.83 -10.67 -2.15
CA LEU A 56 2.39 -12.01 -1.90
C LEU A 56 1.61 -12.73 -0.79
N LEU A 57 1.44 -12.08 0.37
CA LEU A 57 0.72 -12.70 1.49
C LEU A 57 -0.76 -12.91 1.18
N TYR A 58 -1.40 -11.95 0.50
CA TYR A 58 -2.81 -12.06 0.14
C TYR A 58 -3.09 -13.25 -0.77
N VAL A 59 -2.29 -13.39 -1.84
CA VAL A 59 -2.50 -14.47 -2.83
C VAL A 59 -2.23 -15.83 -2.20
N GLN A 60 -1.19 -15.96 -1.39
CA GLN A 60 -0.93 -17.20 -0.66
C GLN A 60 -2.10 -17.55 0.27
N GLY A 61 -2.54 -16.63 1.12
CA GLY A 61 -3.66 -16.84 2.03
C GLY A 61 -5.00 -17.06 1.31
N LEU A 62 -5.17 -16.52 0.09
CA LEU A 62 -6.32 -16.81 -0.74
C LEU A 62 -6.33 -18.27 -1.17
N LEU A 63 -5.21 -18.79 -1.65
CA LEU A 63 -5.12 -20.20 -2.10
C LEU A 63 -5.30 -21.18 -0.95
N ASP A 64 -4.88 -20.83 0.27
CA ASP A 64 -5.12 -21.63 1.46
C ASP A 64 -6.63 -21.70 1.80
N ARG A 65 -7.38 -20.60 1.60
CA ARG A 65 -8.82 -20.51 1.85
C ARG A 65 -9.67 -21.02 0.69
N GLU A 66 -9.22 -20.78 -0.53
CA GLU A 66 -9.96 -21.06 -1.77
C GLU A 66 -9.03 -21.75 -2.79
N PRO A 67 -8.62 -23.01 -2.56
CA PRO A 67 -7.66 -23.71 -3.42
C PRO A 67 -8.18 -23.93 -4.86
N GLY A 68 -9.48 -23.78 -5.07
CA GLY A 68 -10.12 -23.84 -6.40
C GLY A 68 -10.11 -22.52 -7.18
N THR A 69 -9.43 -21.48 -6.72
CA THR A 69 -9.35 -20.18 -7.39
C THR A 69 -8.75 -20.32 -8.79
N LYS A 70 -9.50 -19.91 -9.82
CA LYS A 70 -9.09 -20.06 -11.24
C LYS A 70 -8.34 -18.86 -11.79
N GLY A 71 -8.33 -17.75 -11.07
CA GLY A 71 -7.67 -16.51 -11.46
C GLY A 71 -8.20 -15.32 -10.67
N LEU A 72 -7.54 -14.20 -10.85
CA LEU A 72 -7.77 -12.97 -10.11
C LEU A 72 -8.26 -11.86 -11.03
N VAL A 73 -9.01 -10.91 -10.46
CA VAL A 73 -9.31 -9.64 -11.09
C VAL A 73 -9.26 -8.53 -10.05
N THR A 74 -8.78 -7.35 -10.44
CA THR A 74 -8.76 -6.14 -9.59
C THR A 74 -8.85 -4.90 -10.44
N ALA A 75 -9.17 -3.75 -9.81
CA ALA A 75 -9.00 -2.43 -10.41
C ALA A 75 -7.90 -1.66 -9.69
N THR A 76 -7.10 -0.88 -10.43
CA THR A 76 -5.99 -0.10 -9.87
C THR A 76 -5.52 0.99 -10.82
N ARG A 77 -4.75 1.95 -10.29
CA ARG A 77 -3.96 2.90 -11.09
C ARG A 77 -2.47 2.51 -11.20
N GLY A 78 -1.97 1.50 -10.43
CA GLY A 78 -0.54 1.14 -10.53
C GLY A 78 -0.04 0.13 -9.51
N ASN A 79 0.55 0.58 -8.40
CA ASN A 79 1.33 -0.27 -7.48
C ASN A 79 0.59 -1.49 -6.90
N HIS A 80 -0.72 -1.38 -6.67
CA HIS A 80 -1.53 -2.52 -6.23
C HIS A 80 -1.62 -3.59 -7.31
N GLY A 81 -1.81 -3.19 -8.58
CA GLY A 81 -1.86 -4.10 -9.70
C GLY A 81 -0.53 -4.80 -9.94
N GLN A 82 0.59 -4.07 -9.92
CA GLN A 82 1.92 -4.67 -10.06
C GLN A 82 2.20 -5.68 -8.94
N SER A 83 1.83 -5.34 -7.70
CA SER A 83 1.92 -6.23 -6.54
C SER A 83 1.19 -7.55 -6.77
N LEU A 84 -0.08 -7.48 -7.19
CA LEU A 84 -0.89 -8.66 -7.44
C LEU A 84 -0.46 -9.43 -8.69
N ALA A 85 0.02 -8.75 -9.73
CA ALA A 85 0.55 -9.39 -10.93
C ALA A 85 1.77 -10.25 -10.60
N LEU A 86 2.72 -9.72 -9.82
CA LEU A 86 3.88 -10.47 -9.35
C LEU A 86 3.47 -11.65 -8.48
N ALA A 87 2.57 -11.44 -7.52
CA ALA A 87 2.09 -12.49 -6.62
C ALA A 87 1.32 -13.60 -7.38
N ALA A 88 0.45 -13.24 -8.33
CA ALA A 88 -0.26 -14.19 -9.16
C ALA A 88 0.68 -15.03 -10.04
N ARG A 89 1.68 -14.35 -10.63
CA ARG A 89 2.72 -15.01 -11.44
C ARG A 89 3.53 -16.05 -10.62
N SER A 90 3.86 -15.73 -9.36
CA SER A 90 4.65 -16.64 -8.51
C SER A 90 3.95 -17.96 -8.21
N VAL A 91 2.63 -18.00 -8.30
CA VAL A 91 1.79 -19.19 -8.07
C VAL A 91 1.09 -19.72 -9.34
N GLY A 92 1.43 -19.17 -10.50
CA GLY A 92 0.86 -19.57 -11.79
C GLY A 92 -0.61 -19.22 -12.02
N LEU A 93 -1.17 -18.24 -11.27
CA LEU A 93 -2.54 -17.79 -11.45
C LEU A 93 -2.64 -16.69 -12.53
N PRO A 94 -3.62 -16.77 -13.45
CA PRO A 94 -3.93 -15.66 -14.33
C PRO A 94 -4.54 -14.49 -13.56
N ILE A 95 -4.17 -13.27 -13.95
CA ILE A 95 -4.76 -12.05 -13.38
C ILE A 95 -5.19 -11.08 -14.48
N ARG A 96 -6.39 -10.50 -14.31
CA ARG A 96 -6.90 -9.38 -15.10
C ARG A 96 -6.88 -8.12 -14.24
N ILE A 97 -6.35 -7.03 -14.79
CA ILE A 97 -6.24 -5.76 -14.08
C ILE A 97 -6.97 -4.70 -14.90
N VAL A 98 -8.01 -4.13 -14.32
CA VAL A 98 -8.76 -3.03 -14.94
C VAL A 98 -8.15 -1.72 -14.47
N VAL A 99 -7.85 -0.85 -15.42
CA VAL A 99 -7.34 0.50 -15.18
C VAL A 99 -8.22 1.51 -15.89
N PRO A 100 -8.37 2.74 -15.37
CA PRO A 100 -9.11 3.77 -16.07
C PRO A 100 -8.42 4.20 -17.37
N GLU A 101 -9.18 4.75 -18.29
CA GLU A 101 -8.65 5.35 -19.51
C GLU A 101 -7.65 6.46 -19.18
N GLY A 102 -6.58 6.56 -19.96
CA GLY A 102 -5.50 7.53 -19.71
C GLY A 102 -4.61 7.21 -18.50
N ASN A 103 -4.66 5.97 -17.98
CA ASN A 103 -3.74 5.53 -16.94
C ASN A 103 -2.28 5.55 -17.42
N SER A 104 -1.32 5.64 -16.51
CA SER A 104 0.12 5.67 -16.83
C SER A 104 0.53 4.52 -17.75
N VAL A 105 1.07 4.87 -18.91
CA VAL A 105 1.57 3.91 -19.91
C VAL A 105 2.65 3.00 -19.32
N GLU A 106 3.57 3.58 -18.52
CA GLU A 106 4.65 2.86 -17.86
C GLU A 106 4.12 1.85 -16.85
N LYS A 107 3.14 2.24 -16.02
CA LYS A 107 2.53 1.33 -15.04
C LYS A 107 1.74 0.22 -15.71
N ASN A 108 1.04 0.53 -16.82
CA ASN A 108 0.35 -0.48 -17.62
C ASN A 108 1.34 -1.47 -18.23
N ALA A 109 2.47 -0.98 -18.77
CA ALA A 109 3.54 -1.81 -19.31
C ALA A 109 4.17 -2.71 -18.23
N ALA A 110 4.45 -2.15 -17.03
CA ALA A 110 4.98 -2.91 -15.91
C ALA A 110 4.05 -4.06 -15.46
N MET A 111 2.74 -3.80 -15.38
CA MET A 111 1.76 -4.86 -15.06
C MET A 111 1.72 -5.94 -16.13
N ARG A 112 1.77 -5.57 -17.43
CA ARG A 112 1.84 -6.54 -18.55
C ARG A 112 3.14 -7.35 -18.51
N ALA A 113 4.28 -6.72 -18.23
CA ALA A 113 5.57 -7.41 -18.09
C ALA A 113 5.59 -8.44 -16.95
N LEU A 114 4.78 -8.22 -15.91
CA LEU A 114 4.56 -9.17 -14.81
C LEU A 114 3.53 -10.28 -15.16
N GLY A 115 3.00 -10.30 -16.38
CA GLY A 115 2.09 -11.34 -16.88
C GLY A 115 0.61 -11.03 -16.71
N ALA A 116 0.23 -9.82 -16.31
CA ALA A 116 -1.17 -9.46 -16.19
C ALA A 116 -1.81 -9.11 -17.54
N THR A 117 -3.09 -9.47 -17.71
CA THR A 117 -3.93 -8.91 -18.76
C THR A 117 -4.48 -7.58 -18.30
N VAL A 118 -3.98 -6.47 -18.85
CA VAL A 118 -4.42 -5.11 -18.52
C VAL A 118 -5.54 -4.66 -19.44
N ILE A 119 -6.67 -4.27 -18.87
CA ILE A 119 -7.88 -3.81 -19.56
C ILE A 119 -8.10 -2.35 -19.19
N GLU A 120 -8.08 -1.48 -20.18
CA GLU A 120 -8.39 -0.05 -20.02
C GLU A 120 -9.90 0.14 -20.17
N CYS A 121 -10.59 0.56 -19.11
CA CYS A 121 -12.03 0.72 -19.10
C CYS A 121 -12.49 1.68 -18.01
N GLY A 122 -13.36 2.60 -18.40
CA GLY A 122 -13.94 3.61 -17.53
C GLY A 122 -13.11 4.90 -17.46
N LYS A 123 -13.80 6.01 -17.25
CA LYS A 123 -13.21 7.35 -17.19
C LYS A 123 -12.44 7.61 -15.88
N ASP A 124 -12.72 6.82 -14.83
CA ASP A 124 -12.09 6.94 -13.52
C ASP A 124 -11.92 5.59 -12.82
N PHE A 125 -11.36 5.61 -11.61
CA PHE A 125 -11.12 4.42 -10.82
C PHE A 125 -12.43 3.71 -10.40
N ASP A 126 -13.52 4.43 -10.16
CA ASP A 126 -14.78 3.84 -9.70
C ASP A 126 -15.48 3.09 -10.84
N GLU A 127 -15.43 3.60 -12.06
CA GLU A 127 -15.92 2.89 -13.24
C GLU A 127 -15.04 1.64 -13.54
N ALA A 128 -13.71 1.77 -13.44
CA ALA A 128 -12.81 0.64 -13.59
C ALA A 128 -13.10 -0.46 -12.54
N ARG A 129 -13.36 -0.08 -11.29
CA ARG A 129 -13.73 -1.01 -10.21
C ARG A 129 -15.06 -1.71 -10.49
N THR A 130 -16.06 -0.98 -10.99
CA THR A 130 -17.34 -1.55 -11.40
C THR A 130 -17.15 -2.57 -12.50
N HIS A 131 -16.34 -2.25 -13.51
CA HIS A 131 -16.03 -3.18 -14.60
C HIS A 131 -15.28 -4.44 -14.09
N ALA A 132 -14.32 -4.27 -13.16
CA ALA A 132 -13.64 -5.40 -12.53
C ALA A 132 -14.62 -6.35 -11.82
N ALA A 133 -15.65 -5.83 -11.16
CA ALA A 133 -16.69 -6.64 -10.53
C ALA A 133 -17.54 -7.41 -11.57
N VAL A 134 -17.85 -6.80 -12.71
CA VAL A 134 -18.53 -7.48 -13.82
C VAL A 134 -17.66 -8.63 -14.36
N LEU A 135 -16.36 -8.39 -14.57
CA LEU A 135 -15.43 -9.43 -15.03
C LEU A 135 -15.30 -10.57 -14.01
N ALA A 136 -15.26 -10.25 -12.71
CA ALA A 136 -15.22 -11.24 -11.64
C ALA A 136 -16.41 -12.22 -11.75
N HIS A 137 -17.62 -11.67 -11.88
CA HIS A 137 -18.83 -12.46 -12.01
C HIS A 137 -18.85 -13.28 -13.32
N THR A 138 -18.57 -12.63 -14.46
CA THR A 138 -18.66 -13.25 -15.80
C THR A 138 -17.68 -14.41 -15.98
N TYR A 139 -16.45 -14.24 -15.51
CA TYR A 139 -15.37 -15.22 -15.68
C TYR A 139 -15.11 -16.07 -14.44
N LYS A 140 -15.92 -15.92 -13.39
CA LYS A 140 -15.77 -16.62 -12.11
C LYS A 140 -14.36 -16.45 -11.53
N LEU A 141 -13.85 -15.19 -11.56
CA LEU A 141 -12.57 -14.82 -11.01
C LEU A 141 -12.74 -14.26 -9.59
N HIS A 142 -11.71 -14.44 -8.76
CA HIS A 142 -11.68 -13.82 -7.45
C HIS A 142 -11.40 -12.32 -7.58
N LEU A 143 -12.31 -11.48 -7.07
CA LEU A 143 -12.15 -10.03 -7.04
C LEU A 143 -11.29 -9.63 -5.85
N VAL A 144 -10.06 -9.17 -6.12
CA VAL A 144 -9.15 -8.73 -5.08
C VAL A 144 -9.48 -7.29 -4.66
N PRO A 145 -9.78 -7.04 -3.36
CA PRO A 145 -10.09 -5.71 -2.88
C PRO A 145 -8.82 -4.84 -2.77
N ALA A 146 -9.00 -3.51 -2.79
CA ALA A 146 -7.90 -2.56 -2.60
C ALA A 146 -7.38 -2.49 -1.14
N PHE A 147 -8.17 -2.99 -0.18
CA PHE A 147 -7.86 -3.01 1.24
C PHE A 147 -8.36 -4.32 1.85
N HIS A 148 -7.49 -5.04 2.58
CA HIS A 148 -7.81 -6.32 3.20
C HIS A 148 -6.82 -6.60 4.34
N PRO A 149 -7.22 -7.31 5.43
CA PRO A 149 -6.31 -7.65 6.52
C PRO A 149 -5.01 -8.34 6.10
N ASP A 150 -5.05 -9.25 5.12
CA ASP A 150 -3.85 -9.92 4.62
C ASP A 150 -2.93 -8.97 3.83
N LEU A 151 -3.52 -8.02 3.06
CA LEU A 151 -2.73 -6.97 2.39
C LEU A 151 -2.00 -6.11 3.42
N ILE A 152 -2.68 -5.72 4.50
CA ILE A 152 -2.09 -4.91 5.58
C ILE A 152 -1.01 -5.71 6.30
N ARG A 153 -1.27 -6.96 6.64
CA ARG A 153 -0.33 -7.84 7.36
C ARG A 153 0.94 -8.09 6.54
N GLY A 154 0.81 -8.33 5.22
CA GLY A 154 1.96 -8.47 4.34
C GLY A 154 2.77 -7.17 4.24
N VAL A 155 2.11 -6.03 4.09
CA VAL A 155 2.77 -4.72 4.10
C VAL A 155 3.43 -4.44 5.44
N ALA A 156 2.83 -4.79 6.56
CA ALA A 156 3.37 -4.58 7.91
C ALA A 156 4.76 -5.22 8.12
N THR A 157 5.17 -6.14 7.25
CA THR A 157 6.50 -6.77 7.34
C THR A 157 7.65 -5.77 7.14
N TYR A 158 7.48 -4.70 6.33
CA TYR A 158 8.50 -3.65 6.24
C TYR A 158 8.66 -2.87 7.55
N ALA A 159 7.53 -2.67 8.25
CA ALA A 159 7.52 -1.99 9.53
C ALA A 159 8.21 -2.85 10.62
N LEU A 160 7.99 -4.17 10.58
CA LEU A 160 8.69 -5.10 11.47
C LEU A 160 10.19 -5.04 11.24
N GLU A 161 10.65 -5.11 9.98
CA GLU A 161 12.06 -4.97 9.60
C GLU A 161 12.67 -3.66 10.11
N LEU A 162 11.97 -2.53 9.93
CA LEU A 162 12.45 -1.23 10.35
C LEU A 162 12.53 -1.11 11.87
N LEU A 163 11.43 -1.44 12.56
CA LEU A 163 11.29 -1.21 14.00
C LEU A 163 12.06 -2.22 14.86
N GLU A 164 12.43 -3.40 14.33
CA GLU A 164 13.33 -4.34 15.00
C GLU A 164 14.81 -4.05 14.73
N ALA A 165 15.15 -3.38 13.62
CA ALA A 165 16.54 -3.11 13.24
C ALA A 165 17.07 -1.74 13.68
N VAL A 166 16.20 -0.79 13.93
CA VAL A 166 16.59 0.57 14.33
C VAL A 166 15.99 0.86 15.70
N GLU A 167 16.88 0.89 16.70
CA GLU A 167 16.52 1.22 18.07
C GLU A 167 16.16 2.70 18.21
N GLU A 168 15.30 3.03 19.15
CA GLU A 168 14.98 4.42 19.58
C GLU A 168 14.52 5.36 18.44
N LEU A 169 13.64 4.88 17.54
CA LEU A 169 12.98 5.75 16.57
C LEU A 169 11.92 6.62 17.27
N ASP A 170 12.14 7.92 17.31
CA ASP A 170 11.17 8.88 17.86
C ASP A 170 9.94 9.00 16.96
N THR A 171 10.16 9.20 15.66
CA THR A 171 9.08 9.49 14.70
C THR A 171 9.30 8.78 13.38
N VAL A 172 8.23 8.22 12.81
CA VAL A 172 8.21 7.67 11.46
C VAL A 172 7.19 8.41 10.61
N TYR A 173 7.65 8.99 9.51
CA TYR A 173 6.81 9.60 8.48
C TYR A 173 6.45 8.55 7.42
N VAL A 174 5.16 8.43 7.10
CA VAL A 174 4.66 7.42 6.16
C VAL A 174 3.57 7.99 5.25
N PRO A 175 3.66 7.78 3.93
CA PRO A 175 2.66 8.26 2.99
C PRO A 175 1.34 7.49 3.12
N ILE A 176 0.21 8.20 2.94
CA ILE A 176 -1.13 7.64 2.96
C ILE A 176 -1.76 7.68 1.56
N GLY A 177 -1.96 6.51 0.94
CA GLY A 177 -2.90 6.34 -0.16
C GLY A 177 -4.21 5.78 0.37
N MET A 178 -4.48 4.47 0.19
CA MET A 178 -5.65 3.79 0.82
C MET A 178 -5.41 3.38 2.29
N GLY A 179 -4.24 3.64 2.85
CA GLY A 179 -3.93 3.46 4.27
C GLY A 179 -3.25 2.14 4.65
N SER A 180 -3.01 1.19 3.75
CA SER A 180 -2.40 -0.10 4.13
C SER A 180 -1.00 0.04 4.75
N GLY A 181 -0.18 0.98 4.26
CA GLY A 181 1.17 1.25 4.78
C GLY A 181 1.14 1.73 6.22
N ILE A 182 0.44 2.83 6.47
CA ILE A 182 0.35 3.41 7.82
C ILE A 182 -0.39 2.51 8.80
N CYS A 183 -1.45 1.81 8.37
CA CYS A 183 -2.16 0.85 9.23
C CYS A 183 -1.26 -0.33 9.65
N GLY A 184 -0.43 -0.83 8.73
CA GLY A 184 0.57 -1.86 9.03
C GLY A 184 1.62 -1.35 10.03
N LEU A 185 2.13 -0.14 9.83
CA LEU A 185 3.13 0.49 10.69
C LEU A 185 2.58 0.74 12.11
N ILE A 186 1.39 1.34 12.23
CA ILE A 186 0.72 1.56 13.51
C ILE A 186 0.55 0.24 14.26
N ARG A 187 0.01 -0.79 13.57
CA ARG A 187 -0.21 -2.08 14.21
C ARG A 187 1.09 -2.74 14.65
N THR A 188 2.16 -2.64 13.87
CA THR A 188 3.47 -3.22 14.22
C THR A 188 4.07 -2.51 15.43
N ARG A 189 4.05 -1.16 15.45
CA ARG A 189 4.48 -0.34 16.58
C ARG A 189 3.76 -0.77 17.87
N ASP A 190 2.43 -0.91 17.81
CA ASP A 190 1.61 -1.29 18.98
C ASP A 190 1.91 -2.71 19.44
N LEU A 191 2.13 -3.66 18.53
CA LEU A 191 2.48 -5.05 18.86
C LEU A 191 3.86 -5.19 19.50
N LEU A 192 4.79 -4.30 19.16
CA LEU A 192 6.13 -4.24 19.74
C LEU A 192 6.17 -3.40 21.05
N GLY A 193 5.05 -2.78 21.42
CA GLY A 193 4.96 -1.92 22.62
C GLY A 193 5.80 -0.65 22.54
N LEU A 194 6.11 -0.18 21.32
CA LEU A 194 6.94 0.99 21.11
C LEU A 194 6.16 2.30 21.26
N LYS A 195 6.85 3.37 21.60
CA LYS A 195 6.28 4.73 21.76
C LYS A 195 6.50 5.62 20.53
N THR A 196 7.10 5.09 19.49
CA THR A 196 7.40 5.79 18.23
C THR A 196 6.16 6.52 17.71
N GLU A 197 6.27 7.82 17.49
CA GLU A 197 5.20 8.60 16.83
C GLU A 197 5.10 8.22 15.36
N ILE A 198 3.87 8.06 14.87
CA ILE A 198 3.62 7.82 13.45
C ILE A 198 2.90 9.02 12.86
N VAL A 199 3.54 9.65 11.88
CA VAL A 199 3.02 10.82 11.17
C VAL A 199 2.63 10.42 9.76
N GLY A 200 1.33 10.49 9.48
CA GLY A 200 0.81 10.28 8.13
C GLY A 200 1.09 11.46 7.23
N VAL A 201 1.43 11.21 5.97
CA VAL A 201 1.69 12.26 4.97
C VAL A 201 0.72 12.09 3.80
N VAL A 202 0.02 13.16 3.44
CA VAL A 202 -0.85 13.24 2.27
C VAL A 202 -0.45 14.41 1.37
N SER A 203 -0.80 14.34 0.07
CA SER A 203 -0.71 15.53 -0.77
C SER A 203 -1.82 16.53 -0.39
N SER A 204 -1.50 17.83 -0.42
CA SER A 204 -2.49 18.90 -0.23
C SER A 204 -3.61 18.87 -1.29
N HIS A 205 -3.37 18.25 -2.44
CA HIS A 205 -4.35 18.05 -3.52
C HIS A 205 -5.11 16.72 -3.43
N ALA A 206 -4.84 15.90 -2.39
CA ALA A 206 -5.50 14.62 -2.12
C ALA A 206 -5.59 14.37 -0.61
N ASP A 207 -6.14 15.32 0.12
CA ASP A 207 -6.08 15.41 1.59
C ASP A 207 -7.29 14.83 2.32
N ALA A 208 -8.11 14.01 1.66
CA ALA A 208 -9.31 13.41 2.23
C ALA A 208 -9.07 12.72 3.58
N PHE A 209 -7.92 12.02 3.75
CA PHE A 209 -7.56 11.44 5.05
C PHE A 209 -7.26 12.48 6.13
N ALA A 210 -6.55 13.57 5.80
CA ALA A 210 -6.27 14.63 6.77
C ALA A 210 -7.56 15.29 7.25
N GLN A 211 -8.45 15.67 6.32
CA GLN A 211 -9.78 16.22 6.65
C GLN A 211 -10.62 15.23 7.47
N SER A 212 -10.55 13.94 7.14
CA SER A 212 -11.32 12.90 7.86
C SER A 212 -10.84 12.73 9.30
N VAL A 213 -9.52 12.76 9.54
CA VAL A 213 -8.94 12.69 10.90
C VAL A 213 -9.30 13.94 11.70
N GLU A 214 -9.18 15.12 11.11
CA GLU A 214 -9.53 16.41 11.74
C GLU A 214 -11.00 16.49 12.15
N GLN A 215 -11.91 15.95 11.32
CA GLN A 215 -13.35 16.01 11.55
C GLN A 215 -13.90 14.76 12.30
N GLY A 216 -13.09 13.75 12.55
CA GLY A 216 -13.52 12.52 13.22
C GLY A 216 -14.54 11.68 12.44
N ARG A 217 -14.68 11.90 11.13
CA ARG A 217 -15.60 11.17 10.23
C ARG A 217 -15.04 11.07 8.83
N VAL A 218 -15.54 10.14 8.03
CA VAL A 218 -15.14 10.04 6.62
C VAL A 218 -15.54 11.30 5.85
N ILE A 219 -14.56 11.95 5.24
CA ILE A 219 -14.72 13.06 4.30
C ILE A 219 -14.28 12.59 2.92
N CYS A 220 -15.17 12.68 1.95
CA CYS A 220 -14.86 12.45 0.54
C CYS A 220 -14.56 13.79 -0.14
N THR A 221 -13.58 13.82 -1.02
CA THR A 221 -13.24 14.99 -1.85
C THR A 221 -13.66 14.77 -3.30
N ASP A 222 -13.96 15.84 -4.03
CA ASP A 222 -14.34 15.76 -5.44
C ASP A 222 -13.17 15.35 -6.33
N THR A 223 -11.96 15.70 -5.95
CA THR A 223 -10.75 15.44 -6.72
C THR A 223 -9.62 14.90 -5.83
N ALA A 224 -8.63 14.29 -6.47
CA ALA A 224 -7.36 13.90 -5.88
C ALA A 224 -6.26 14.04 -6.95
N HIS A 225 -6.12 15.25 -7.49
CA HIS A 225 -5.13 15.56 -8.53
C HIS A 225 -3.79 15.87 -7.90
N THR A 226 -2.92 14.89 -7.80
CA THR A 226 -1.56 15.03 -7.29
C THR A 226 -0.58 14.29 -8.21
N PHE A 227 0.62 14.84 -8.35
CA PHE A 227 1.75 14.17 -9.01
C PHE A 227 2.09 12.84 -8.33
N ALA A 228 1.97 12.79 -7.01
CA ALA A 228 2.17 11.57 -6.23
C ALA A 228 0.92 10.67 -6.28
N ASP A 229 0.67 10.01 -7.40
CA ASP A 229 -0.52 9.20 -7.65
C ASP A 229 -0.77 8.08 -6.62
N GLY A 230 0.28 7.59 -5.95
CA GLY A 230 0.19 6.66 -4.83
C GLY A 230 -0.53 7.22 -3.61
N LEU A 231 -0.63 8.56 -3.50
CA LEU A 231 -1.36 9.28 -2.45
C LEU A 231 -2.77 9.72 -2.90
N ALA A 232 -3.13 9.54 -4.17
CA ALA A 232 -4.38 10.01 -4.76
C ALA A 232 -5.58 9.20 -4.23
N CYS A 233 -6.12 9.60 -3.07
CA CYS A 233 -7.29 9.01 -2.44
C CYS A 233 -8.37 10.06 -2.22
N ARG A 234 -9.55 9.87 -2.84
CA ARG A 234 -10.72 10.74 -2.67
C ARG A 234 -11.66 10.26 -1.57
N GLN A 235 -11.68 8.95 -1.32
CA GLN A 235 -12.65 8.30 -0.44
C GLN A 235 -11.91 7.39 0.55
N PRO A 236 -11.57 7.90 1.74
CA PRO A 236 -11.00 7.09 2.81
C PRO A 236 -11.94 5.96 3.20
N LEU A 237 -11.40 4.77 3.40
CA LEU A 237 -12.18 3.65 3.91
C LEU A 237 -12.37 3.81 5.42
N PRO A 238 -13.59 3.57 5.96
CA PRO A 238 -13.86 3.69 7.40
C PRO A 238 -12.89 2.86 8.25
N GLU A 239 -12.56 1.65 7.82
CA GLU A 239 -11.68 0.74 8.54
C GLU A 239 -10.25 1.28 8.65
N SER A 240 -9.70 1.83 7.55
CA SER A 240 -8.36 2.44 7.58
C SER A 240 -8.35 3.74 8.37
N LEU A 241 -9.40 4.57 8.24
CA LEU A 241 -9.55 5.80 8.99
C LEU A 241 -9.59 5.54 10.50
N ALA A 242 -10.34 4.53 10.96
CA ALA A 242 -10.43 4.20 12.37
C ALA A 242 -9.08 3.82 12.99
N ILE A 243 -8.22 3.13 12.24
CA ILE A 243 -6.86 2.78 12.68
C ILE A 243 -5.97 4.01 12.71
N ILE A 244 -6.00 4.83 11.65
CA ILE A 244 -5.17 6.02 11.50
C ILE A 244 -5.53 7.06 12.57
N ALA A 245 -6.81 7.36 12.74
CA ALA A 245 -7.28 8.35 13.72
C ALA A 245 -6.91 7.97 15.16
N LYS A 246 -6.82 6.67 15.47
CA LYS A 246 -6.44 6.19 16.82
C LYS A 246 -4.93 6.11 17.01
N GLY A 247 -4.16 5.79 15.96
CA GLY A 247 -2.77 5.35 16.09
C GLY A 247 -1.74 6.32 15.52
N ALA A 248 -2.10 7.23 14.63
CA ALA A 248 -1.22 8.28 14.14
C ALA A 248 -1.19 9.45 15.12
N ALA A 249 0.00 10.03 15.34
CA ALA A 249 0.16 11.25 16.14
C ALA A 249 -0.50 12.46 15.44
N ARG A 250 -0.36 12.51 14.11
CA ARG A 250 -0.98 13.53 13.24
C ARG A 250 -0.92 13.09 11.78
N VAL A 251 -1.68 13.80 10.94
CA VAL A 251 -1.59 13.70 9.47
C VAL A 251 -1.23 15.07 8.93
N ILE A 252 -0.14 15.15 8.16
CA ILE A 252 0.34 16.40 7.57
C ILE A 252 0.07 16.42 6.06
N ARG A 253 -0.05 17.64 5.53
CA ARG A 253 -0.18 17.91 4.10
C ARG A 253 1.14 18.41 3.55
N VAL A 254 1.54 17.88 2.39
CA VAL A 254 2.67 18.37 1.61
C VAL A 254 2.18 18.73 0.21
N SER A 255 2.69 19.80 -0.35
CA SER A 255 2.36 20.21 -1.71
C SER A 255 3.10 19.37 -2.74
N ASP A 256 2.58 19.27 -3.95
CA ASP A 256 3.26 18.58 -5.06
C ASP A 256 4.63 19.24 -5.36
N ARG A 257 4.76 20.55 -5.15
CA ARG A 257 6.04 21.25 -5.27
C ARG A 257 7.07 20.77 -4.23
N GLU A 258 6.67 20.61 -2.97
CA GLU A 258 7.54 20.09 -1.92
C GLU A 258 7.94 18.63 -2.22
N ILE A 259 7.02 17.82 -2.74
CA ILE A 259 7.30 16.42 -3.13
C ILE A 259 8.36 16.36 -4.24
N VAL A 260 8.27 17.25 -5.24
CA VAL A 260 9.21 17.28 -6.36
C VAL A 260 10.58 17.83 -5.96
N CYS A 261 10.62 18.72 -4.95
CA CYS A 261 11.87 19.35 -4.47
C CYS A 261 12.61 18.52 -3.40
N ALA A 262 11.98 17.48 -2.86
CA ALA A 262 12.57 16.61 -1.85
C ALA A 262 13.43 15.51 -2.47
#